data_b604f6281b2291b8dca3c51aa6d200dc
#
_entry.id   b604f6281b2291b8dca3c51aa6d200dc
#
_cell.length_a   1.000
_cell.length_b   1.000
_cell.length_c   1.000
_cell.angle_alpha   90.00
_cell.angle_beta   90.00
_cell.angle_gamma   90.00
#
_symmetry.space_group_name_H-M   'P 1'
#
loop_
_entity.id
_entity.type
_entity.pdbx_description
1 polymer ?
#
loop_
_entity_poly.entity_id
_entity_poly.type
_entity_poly.pdbx_seq_one_letter_code
_entity_poly.pdbx_strand_id
1 'polypeptide(L)'
;MVMATSLLFGACSGDGKTCDRATQQKGNTENVIGRSDIKVKDGRMTPEVLWAMGRIGGMNVSPDGQKVVYTVAYYSVPENRSNREVFVMNADGTDNKQITKTSYSENEAVWIKGGKKIAFLCNESGSSQLWEMNPDGSDRRQLSEYEGDIEGFAFSPDEKKVLFISQVKTVKSTADKYPDLDKATGIIVTDLMYKHWDEWVTTAPHPFVADFDGKAISNPVDIMEGEPFESPMKPFGGIEQLAWNTTSDKIAYTSRKKTGKEYALSTNSDIYVYDLNTKKTANISEGIMGYDTNPQYSPDGKFIAWQSMERDGYESDQNRLMVMNLET
;
A
#
# COMPACT_ATOMS: atom_id res chain seq x y z
N MET A 1 -9.43 -52.66 -1.69
CA MET A 1 -9.45 -52.51 -3.17
C MET A 1 -8.94 -51.10 -3.44
N VAL A 2 -7.64 -51.01 -3.70
CA VAL A 2 -6.89 -49.75 -3.84
C VAL A 2 -6.79 -49.48 -5.34
N MET A 3 -7.24 -48.31 -5.79
CA MET A 3 -6.95 -47.84 -7.15
C MET A 3 -5.89 -46.76 -7.05
N ALA A 4 -4.72 -47.09 -7.55
CA ALA A 4 -3.60 -46.21 -7.82
C ALA A 4 -3.80 -45.56 -9.18
N THR A 5 -3.75 -44.20 -9.22
CA THR A 5 -3.71 -43.46 -10.51
C THR A 5 -2.28 -42.99 -10.73
N SER A 6 -1.66 -43.55 -11.74
CA SER A 6 -0.31 -43.26 -12.20
C SER A 6 -0.19 -41.92 -12.91
N LEU A 7 0.78 -41.08 -12.47
CA LEU A 7 1.26 -39.91 -13.20
C LEU A 7 2.16 -40.33 -14.36
N LEU A 8 1.80 -39.94 -15.57
CA LEU A 8 2.63 -40.05 -16.77
C LEU A 8 3.47 -38.77 -16.93
N PHE A 9 4.77 -38.88 -16.74
CA PHE A 9 5.75 -37.91 -17.20
C PHE A 9 6.01 -38.12 -18.69
N GLY A 10 5.61 -37.13 -19.51
CA GLY A 10 6.01 -37.06 -20.90
C GLY A 10 7.26 -36.20 -21.05
N ALA A 11 8.39 -36.83 -21.38
CA ALA A 11 9.59 -36.15 -21.83
C ALA A 11 9.45 -35.76 -23.29
N CYS A 12 9.55 -34.48 -23.64
CA CYS A 12 9.78 -34.02 -25.00
C CYS A 12 11.22 -33.59 -25.18
N SER A 13 11.94 -34.32 -26.03
CA SER A 13 13.26 -33.96 -26.55
C SER A 13 13.12 -33.07 -27.80
N GLY A 14 13.92 -31.96 -27.84
CA GLY A 14 14.56 -31.35 -29.01
C GLY A 14 13.67 -30.68 -30.06
N ASP A 15 13.71 -29.35 -30.09
CA ASP A 15 14.23 -28.56 -31.24
C ASP A 15 14.05 -27.05 -30.90
N GLY A 16 15.13 -26.29 -31.10
CA GLY A 16 15.19 -24.87 -30.76
C GLY A 16 14.24 -24.02 -31.60
N LYS A 17 13.21 -23.48 -30.92
CA LYS A 17 12.49 -22.29 -31.35
C LYS A 17 12.27 -21.42 -30.10
N THR A 18 12.80 -20.20 -30.19
CA THR A 18 12.53 -19.08 -29.23
C THR A 18 11.02 -18.95 -29.04
N CYS A 19 10.57 -19.22 -27.83
CA CYS A 19 9.18 -19.03 -27.45
C CYS A 19 9.02 -17.57 -27.02
N ASP A 20 8.49 -16.75 -27.93
CA ASP A 20 8.00 -15.43 -27.61
C ASP A 20 6.84 -15.57 -26.59
N ARG A 21 7.11 -15.29 -25.31
CA ARG A 21 6.10 -15.19 -24.26
C ARG A 21 5.41 -13.82 -24.32
N ALA A 22 4.63 -13.62 -25.36
CA ALA A 22 3.56 -12.63 -25.40
C ALA A 22 2.22 -13.37 -25.27
N THR A 23 1.97 -14.02 -24.14
CA THR A 23 0.63 -14.51 -23.81
C THR A 23 -0.06 -13.38 -23.02
N GLN A 24 -0.92 -12.62 -23.72
CA GLN A 24 -1.96 -11.83 -23.08
C GLN A 24 -2.83 -12.81 -22.26
N GLN A 25 -2.61 -12.86 -20.94
CA GLN A 25 -3.57 -13.50 -20.05
C GLN A 25 -4.82 -12.61 -20.03
N LYS A 26 -5.88 -13.07 -20.68
CA LYS A 26 -7.25 -12.57 -20.48
C LYS A 26 -7.58 -12.90 -19.01
N GLY A 27 -7.72 -11.86 -18.16
CA GLY A 27 -8.16 -12.04 -16.79
C GLY A 27 -9.47 -12.84 -16.75
N ASN A 28 -9.60 -13.72 -15.78
CA ASN A 28 -10.80 -14.52 -15.58
C ASN A 28 -11.97 -13.59 -15.22
N THR A 29 -12.91 -13.39 -16.14
CA THR A 29 -14.04 -12.47 -15.97
C THR A 29 -15.25 -13.14 -15.27
N GLU A 30 -15.17 -14.43 -14.92
CA GLU A 30 -16.30 -15.19 -14.40
C GLU A 30 -16.78 -14.79 -13.00
N ASN A 31 -16.00 -14.02 -12.24
CA ASN A 31 -16.30 -13.64 -10.84
C ASN A 31 -16.12 -12.14 -10.55
N VAL A 32 -16.29 -11.27 -11.52
CA VAL A 32 -16.16 -9.82 -11.34
C VAL A 32 -17.40 -9.28 -10.63
N ILE A 33 -17.20 -8.62 -9.48
CA ILE A 33 -18.26 -7.86 -8.81
C ILE A 33 -18.24 -6.45 -9.38
N GLY A 34 -19.31 -6.07 -10.05
CA GLY A 34 -19.48 -4.77 -10.67
C GLY A 34 -20.60 -3.95 -10.02
N ARG A 35 -20.94 -2.85 -10.67
CA ARG A 35 -22.03 -1.97 -10.26
C ARG A 35 -23.35 -2.73 -10.17
N SER A 36 -24.07 -2.55 -9.06
CA SER A 36 -25.41 -3.10 -8.86
C SER A 36 -26.48 -2.28 -9.61
N ASP A 37 -27.48 -2.97 -10.16
CA ASP A 37 -28.64 -2.37 -10.81
C ASP A 37 -29.82 -2.16 -9.86
N ILE A 38 -29.59 -2.14 -8.54
CA ILE A 38 -30.64 -1.94 -7.54
C ILE A 38 -31.42 -0.65 -7.80
N LYS A 39 -32.75 -0.77 -7.76
CA LYS A 39 -33.63 0.39 -7.86
C LYS A 39 -34.03 0.85 -6.48
N VAL A 40 -33.73 2.10 -6.14
CA VAL A 40 -34.14 2.73 -4.90
C VAL A 40 -35.65 2.98 -4.96
N LYS A 41 -36.41 2.41 -4.04
CA LYS A 41 -37.85 2.66 -3.88
C LYS A 41 -38.05 3.78 -2.84
N ASP A 42 -38.96 4.69 -3.14
CA ASP A 42 -39.40 5.76 -2.24
C ASP A 42 -38.26 6.67 -1.71
N GLY A 43 -37.12 6.73 -2.40
CA GLY A 43 -35.96 7.55 -2.02
C GLY A 43 -35.32 7.16 -0.68
N ARG A 44 -35.63 6.00 -0.12
CA ARG A 44 -35.12 5.58 1.18
C ARG A 44 -33.84 4.77 1.07
N MET A 45 -32.88 5.07 1.95
CA MET A 45 -31.69 4.27 2.15
C MET A 45 -32.07 2.98 2.91
N THR A 46 -31.76 1.82 2.33
CA THR A 46 -31.85 0.51 2.98
C THR A 46 -30.46 -0.11 3.05
N PRO A 47 -30.24 -1.17 3.87
CA PRO A 47 -28.94 -1.87 3.86
C PRO A 47 -28.52 -2.36 2.47
N GLU A 48 -29.46 -2.85 1.66
CA GLU A 48 -29.17 -3.31 0.30
C GLU A 48 -28.75 -2.17 -0.62
N VAL A 49 -29.40 -0.99 -0.50
CA VAL A 49 -29.00 0.21 -1.24
C VAL A 49 -27.62 0.67 -0.82
N LEU A 50 -27.31 0.67 0.49
CA LEU A 50 -26.00 1.05 1.00
C LEU A 50 -24.90 0.15 0.46
N TRP A 51 -25.12 -1.18 0.45
CA TRP A 51 -24.14 -2.14 -0.08
C TRP A 51 -24.03 -2.13 -1.61
N ALA A 52 -25.08 -1.71 -2.31
CA ALA A 52 -25.07 -1.57 -3.77
C ALA A 52 -24.28 -0.35 -4.28
N MET A 53 -23.98 0.61 -3.40
CA MET A 53 -23.22 1.81 -3.78
C MET A 53 -21.75 1.48 -4.00
N GLY A 54 -21.19 1.93 -5.14
CA GLY A 54 -19.75 1.92 -5.36
C GLY A 54 -19.05 2.89 -4.40
N ARG A 55 -17.92 2.47 -3.83
CA ARG A 55 -17.09 3.30 -2.95
C ARG A 55 -15.86 3.76 -3.68
N ILE A 56 -15.78 5.07 -3.90
CA ILE A 56 -14.62 5.72 -4.52
C ILE A 56 -13.44 5.56 -3.56
N GLY A 57 -12.33 5.10 -4.11
CA GLY A 57 -11.04 5.04 -3.43
C GLY A 57 -10.12 6.20 -3.82
N GLY A 58 -8.81 6.01 -3.69
CA GLY A 58 -7.80 7.00 -4.03
C GLY A 58 -7.98 7.58 -5.43
N MET A 59 -7.68 8.87 -5.59
CA MET A 59 -7.68 9.55 -6.87
C MET A 59 -6.34 10.25 -7.10
N ASN A 60 -5.91 10.30 -8.37
CA ASN A 60 -4.66 10.96 -8.75
C ASN A 60 -4.85 11.72 -10.06
N VAL A 61 -4.39 12.97 -10.09
CA VAL A 61 -4.48 13.85 -11.28
C VAL A 61 -3.26 13.62 -12.16
N SER A 62 -3.46 13.54 -13.47
CA SER A 62 -2.34 13.41 -14.43
C SER A 62 -1.41 14.64 -14.37
N PRO A 63 -0.11 14.48 -14.68
CA PRO A 63 0.87 15.57 -14.59
C PRO A 63 0.52 16.81 -15.44
N ASP A 64 -0.25 16.64 -16.51
CA ASP A 64 -0.75 17.73 -17.36
C ASP A 64 -2.06 18.36 -16.85
N GLY A 65 -2.63 17.84 -15.75
CA GLY A 65 -3.87 18.31 -15.16
C GLY A 65 -5.14 17.99 -15.96
N GLN A 66 -5.05 17.17 -17.03
CA GLN A 66 -6.18 16.94 -17.94
C GLN A 66 -7.03 15.73 -17.57
N LYS A 67 -6.48 14.78 -16.82
CA LYS A 67 -7.15 13.52 -16.48
C LYS A 67 -7.07 13.21 -14.99
N VAL A 68 -8.04 12.44 -14.54
CA VAL A 68 -8.06 11.86 -13.18
C VAL A 68 -8.17 10.35 -13.31
N VAL A 69 -7.27 9.62 -12.65
CA VAL A 69 -7.40 8.19 -12.39
C VAL A 69 -7.95 8.02 -10.97
N TYR A 70 -8.88 7.09 -10.78
CA TYR A 70 -9.46 6.77 -9.48
C TYR A 70 -9.94 5.33 -9.45
N THR A 71 -10.23 4.83 -8.26
CA THR A 71 -10.71 3.46 -8.08
C THR A 71 -12.12 3.44 -7.50
N VAL A 72 -12.90 2.40 -7.82
CA VAL A 72 -14.22 2.17 -7.23
C VAL A 72 -14.33 0.71 -6.78
N ALA A 73 -14.65 0.51 -5.51
CA ALA A 73 -14.96 -0.80 -4.96
C ALA A 73 -16.47 -1.08 -5.03
N TYR A 74 -16.83 -2.26 -5.50
CA TYR A 74 -18.18 -2.81 -5.46
C TYR A 74 -18.23 -4.04 -4.56
N TYR A 75 -19.37 -4.29 -3.95
CA TYR A 75 -19.55 -5.31 -2.92
C TYR A 75 -20.61 -6.32 -3.29
N SER A 76 -20.35 -7.59 -2.98
CA SER A 76 -21.32 -8.69 -3.03
C SER A 76 -21.53 -9.23 -1.62
N VAL A 77 -22.67 -8.92 -1.02
CA VAL A 77 -23.05 -9.46 0.31
C VAL A 77 -23.17 -10.98 0.29
N PRO A 78 -23.83 -11.59 -0.74
CA PRO A 78 -23.92 -13.06 -0.80
C PRO A 78 -22.58 -13.76 -0.89
N GLU A 79 -21.59 -13.15 -1.57
CA GLU A 79 -20.24 -13.73 -1.73
C GLU A 79 -19.28 -13.29 -0.62
N ASN A 80 -19.71 -12.39 0.27
CA ASN A 80 -18.93 -11.80 1.35
C ASN A 80 -17.55 -11.29 0.87
N ARG A 81 -17.53 -10.62 -0.27
CA ARG A 81 -16.30 -10.05 -0.86
C ARG A 81 -16.57 -8.76 -1.63
N SER A 82 -15.51 -8.08 -1.98
CA SER A 82 -15.51 -6.90 -2.83
C SER A 82 -14.58 -7.06 -4.02
N ASN A 83 -14.77 -6.22 -5.02
CA ASN A 83 -13.91 -6.07 -6.17
C ASN A 83 -13.67 -4.58 -6.42
N ARG A 84 -12.44 -4.19 -6.67
CA ARG A 84 -12.06 -2.79 -6.92
C ARG A 84 -11.47 -2.65 -8.32
N GLU A 85 -11.97 -1.67 -9.03
CA GLU A 85 -11.62 -1.40 -10.43
C GLU A 85 -11.08 0.00 -10.62
N VAL A 86 -10.28 0.20 -11.66
CA VAL A 86 -9.70 1.49 -12.03
C VAL A 86 -10.54 2.19 -13.08
N PHE A 87 -10.73 3.48 -12.90
CA PHE A 87 -11.44 4.39 -13.79
C PHE A 87 -10.56 5.56 -14.18
N VAL A 88 -10.77 6.07 -15.39
CA VAL A 88 -10.15 7.30 -15.88
C VAL A 88 -11.23 8.21 -16.44
N MET A 89 -11.14 9.50 -16.14
CA MET A 89 -12.00 10.53 -16.71
C MET A 89 -11.19 11.80 -17.02
N ASN A 90 -11.75 12.69 -17.81
CA ASN A 90 -11.22 14.03 -17.95
C ASN A 90 -11.41 14.83 -16.66
N ALA A 91 -10.56 15.83 -16.41
CA ALA A 91 -10.62 16.66 -15.20
C ALA A 91 -11.94 17.43 -15.04
N ASP A 92 -12.66 17.66 -16.13
CA ASP A 92 -14.00 18.26 -16.15
C ASP A 92 -15.14 17.26 -15.88
N GLY A 93 -14.81 15.99 -15.61
CA GLY A 93 -15.77 14.91 -15.35
C GLY A 93 -16.31 14.21 -16.59
N THR A 94 -15.96 14.66 -17.80
CA THR A 94 -16.36 13.99 -19.05
C THR A 94 -15.51 12.76 -19.35
N ASP A 95 -15.94 11.95 -20.34
CA ASP A 95 -15.24 10.75 -20.83
C ASP A 95 -14.85 9.75 -19.72
N ASN A 96 -15.73 9.55 -18.74
CA ASN A 96 -15.51 8.64 -17.61
C ASN A 96 -15.60 7.19 -18.09
N LYS A 97 -14.49 6.45 -17.92
CA LYS A 97 -14.35 5.07 -18.38
C LYS A 97 -13.78 4.17 -17.28
N GLN A 98 -14.40 3.01 -17.09
CA GLN A 98 -13.79 1.89 -16.39
C GLN A 98 -12.75 1.27 -17.30
N ILE A 99 -11.49 1.18 -16.86
CA ILE A 99 -10.37 0.68 -17.67
C ILE A 99 -9.87 -0.70 -17.21
N THR A 100 -10.29 -1.17 -16.03
CA THR A 100 -10.07 -2.56 -15.60
C THR A 100 -11.40 -3.26 -15.37
N LYS A 101 -11.43 -4.57 -15.60
CA LYS A 101 -12.57 -5.44 -15.30
C LYS A 101 -12.04 -6.84 -15.03
N THR A 102 -11.58 -7.07 -13.82
CA THR A 102 -10.92 -8.30 -13.41
C THR A 102 -11.61 -8.92 -12.20
N SER A 103 -11.29 -10.14 -11.85
CA SER A 103 -11.73 -10.76 -10.58
C SER A 103 -10.86 -10.39 -9.39
N TYR A 104 -9.82 -9.61 -9.63
CA TYR A 104 -8.86 -9.10 -8.65
C TYR A 104 -9.24 -7.67 -8.23
N SER A 105 -8.53 -7.11 -7.27
CA SER A 105 -8.72 -5.73 -6.85
C SER A 105 -7.52 -4.89 -7.22
N GLU A 106 -7.74 -3.83 -8.01
CA GLU A 106 -6.76 -2.82 -8.34
C GLU A 106 -6.88 -1.64 -7.36
N ASN A 107 -5.80 -1.38 -6.61
CA ASN A 107 -5.75 -0.36 -5.58
C ASN A 107 -4.66 0.68 -5.88
N GLU A 108 -4.69 1.84 -5.21
CA GLU A 108 -3.63 2.86 -5.22
C GLU A 108 -3.19 3.29 -6.63
N ALA A 109 -4.15 3.48 -7.56
CA ALA A 109 -3.83 3.85 -8.95
C ALA A 109 -3.25 5.27 -9.05
N VAL A 110 -2.04 5.40 -9.62
CA VAL A 110 -1.34 6.67 -9.81
C VAL A 110 -0.72 6.79 -11.20
N TRP A 111 -0.63 8.02 -11.70
CA TRP A 111 0.06 8.32 -12.95
C TRP A 111 1.57 8.24 -12.79
N ILE A 112 2.24 7.61 -13.74
CA ILE A 112 3.71 7.53 -13.84
C ILE A 112 4.18 7.81 -15.27
N LYS A 113 5.49 7.93 -15.46
CA LYS A 113 6.12 8.17 -16.77
C LYS A 113 5.56 9.40 -17.48
N GLY A 114 5.35 10.48 -16.72
CA GLY A 114 4.80 11.71 -17.25
C GLY A 114 3.36 11.56 -17.77
N GLY A 115 2.54 10.73 -17.13
CA GLY A 115 1.15 10.47 -17.52
C GLY A 115 0.97 9.44 -18.63
N LYS A 116 2.04 8.75 -19.06
CA LYS A 116 1.98 7.72 -20.12
C LYS A 116 1.54 6.36 -19.62
N LYS A 117 1.68 6.09 -18.32
CA LYS A 117 1.30 4.85 -17.67
C LYS A 117 0.56 5.13 -16.36
N ILE A 118 -0.17 4.14 -15.89
CA ILE A 118 -0.81 4.09 -14.57
C ILE A 118 -0.16 2.94 -13.82
N ALA A 119 0.40 3.21 -12.64
CA ALA A 119 0.84 2.20 -11.69
C ALA A 119 -0.26 1.92 -10.67
N PHE A 120 -0.35 0.70 -10.16
CA PHE A 120 -1.38 0.27 -9.21
C PHE A 120 -0.94 -0.99 -8.46
N LEU A 121 -1.59 -1.28 -7.34
CA LEU A 121 -1.43 -2.54 -6.62
C LEU A 121 -2.47 -3.54 -7.08
N CYS A 122 -2.06 -4.80 -7.24
CA CYS A 122 -2.97 -5.89 -7.57
C CYS A 122 -2.47 -7.23 -7.02
N ASN A 123 -3.41 -8.08 -6.59
CA ASN A 123 -3.13 -9.41 -6.05
C ASN A 123 -3.26 -10.56 -7.07
N GLU A 124 -3.23 -10.27 -8.35
CA GLU A 124 -3.36 -11.26 -9.43
C GLU A 124 -2.29 -12.36 -9.38
N SER A 125 -1.09 -12.04 -8.93
CA SER A 125 0.03 -12.98 -8.80
C SER A 125 0.02 -13.80 -7.48
N GLY A 126 -1.02 -13.66 -6.66
CA GLY A 126 -1.18 -14.40 -5.39
C GLY A 126 -0.87 -13.56 -4.14
N SER A 127 -0.15 -12.46 -4.28
CA SER A 127 0.09 -11.44 -3.26
C SER A 127 -0.09 -10.04 -3.86
N SER A 128 -0.26 -9.02 -3.01
CA SER A 128 -0.37 -7.64 -3.47
C SER A 128 0.97 -7.16 -4.01
N GLN A 129 1.03 -6.89 -5.31
CA GLN A 129 2.24 -6.49 -6.04
C GLN A 129 2.01 -5.21 -6.82
N LEU A 130 3.11 -4.53 -7.18
CA LEU A 130 3.09 -3.34 -8.02
C LEU A 130 2.96 -3.74 -9.50
N TRP A 131 2.04 -3.09 -10.20
CA TRP A 131 1.74 -3.29 -11.61
C TRP A 131 1.70 -1.96 -12.36
N GLU A 132 1.81 -2.00 -13.68
CA GLU A 132 1.51 -0.86 -14.54
C GLU A 132 0.64 -1.26 -15.75
N MET A 133 -0.02 -0.26 -16.35
CA MET A 133 -0.80 -0.41 -17.56
C MET A 133 -0.84 0.92 -18.35
N ASN A 134 -1.29 0.87 -19.60
CA ASN A 134 -1.64 2.07 -20.35
C ASN A 134 -2.90 2.75 -19.76
N PRO A 135 -3.11 4.06 -20.03
CA PRO A 135 -4.31 4.77 -19.58
C PRO A 135 -5.65 4.25 -20.13
N ASP A 136 -5.61 3.40 -21.14
CA ASP A 136 -6.77 2.69 -21.69
C ASP A 136 -6.98 1.28 -21.11
N GLY A 137 -6.16 0.87 -20.14
CA GLY A 137 -6.18 -0.45 -19.50
C GLY A 137 -5.39 -1.54 -20.23
N SER A 138 -4.82 -1.25 -21.40
CA SER A 138 -3.98 -2.19 -22.17
C SER A 138 -2.56 -2.29 -21.61
N ASP A 139 -1.78 -3.28 -22.10
CA ASP A 139 -0.36 -3.48 -21.77
C ASP A 139 -0.11 -3.57 -20.25
N ARG A 140 -0.97 -4.34 -19.57
CA ARG A 140 -0.89 -4.60 -18.14
C ARG A 140 0.26 -5.54 -17.85
N ARG A 141 1.16 -5.14 -16.93
CA ARG A 141 2.30 -5.98 -16.51
C ARG A 141 2.70 -5.73 -15.07
N GLN A 142 3.22 -6.75 -14.44
CA GLN A 142 3.76 -6.70 -13.08
C GLN A 142 5.14 -6.04 -13.07
N LEU A 143 5.38 -5.17 -12.07
CA LEU A 143 6.64 -4.46 -11.85
C LEU A 143 7.42 -5.01 -10.66
N SER A 144 6.79 -5.75 -9.75
CA SER A 144 7.42 -6.31 -8.56
C SER A 144 7.20 -7.81 -8.44
N GLU A 145 8.22 -8.51 -7.90
CA GLU A 145 8.16 -9.89 -7.43
C GLU A 145 8.70 -9.93 -6.00
N TYR A 146 8.03 -9.19 -5.10
CA TYR A 146 8.40 -9.09 -3.71
C TYR A 146 7.78 -10.25 -2.91
N GLU A 147 8.52 -10.80 -1.94
CA GLU A 147 8.08 -11.99 -1.18
C GLU A 147 6.84 -11.72 -0.30
N GLY A 148 6.64 -10.47 0.13
CA GLY A 148 5.47 -10.04 0.92
C GLY A 148 4.43 -9.30 0.10
N ASP A 149 3.38 -8.84 0.78
CA ASP A 149 2.41 -7.91 0.22
C ASP A 149 2.98 -6.48 0.22
N ILE A 150 2.70 -5.73 -0.84
CA ILE A 150 2.90 -4.29 -0.91
C ILE A 150 1.56 -3.63 -0.53
N GLU A 151 1.56 -2.84 0.56
CA GLU A 151 0.35 -2.23 1.12
C GLU A 151 0.11 -0.79 0.64
N GLY A 152 1.14 -0.14 0.13
CA GLY A 152 1.11 1.21 -0.44
C GLY A 152 2.43 1.54 -1.10
N PHE A 153 2.46 2.49 -2.02
CA PHE A 153 3.69 2.85 -2.74
C PHE A 153 3.71 4.30 -3.20
N ALA A 154 4.93 4.83 -3.42
CA ALA A 154 5.16 6.12 -4.03
C ALA A 154 6.46 6.09 -4.86
N PHE A 155 6.40 6.52 -6.11
CA PHE A 155 7.60 6.71 -6.91
C PHE A 155 8.38 7.95 -6.44
N SER A 156 9.71 7.88 -6.51
CA SER A 156 10.54 9.06 -6.33
C SER A 156 10.27 10.11 -7.42
N PRO A 157 10.47 11.42 -7.18
CA PRO A 157 10.25 12.45 -8.18
C PRO A 157 10.97 12.23 -9.52
N ASP A 158 12.16 11.59 -9.50
CA ASP A 158 12.93 11.23 -10.70
C ASP A 158 12.54 9.87 -11.31
N GLU A 159 11.55 9.19 -10.71
CA GLU A 159 11.06 7.85 -11.09
C GLU A 159 12.16 6.78 -11.21
N LYS A 160 13.25 6.88 -10.44
CA LYS A 160 14.30 5.86 -10.39
C LYS A 160 14.21 4.94 -9.18
N LYS A 161 13.33 5.27 -8.23
CA LYS A 161 13.10 4.49 -7.02
C LYS A 161 11.62 4.41 -6.71
N VAL A 162 11.26 3.37 -5.95
CA VAL A 162 9.93 3.19 -5.39
C VAL A 162 10.06 3.04 -3.89
N LEU A 163 9.36 3.88 -3.15
CA LEU A 163 9.05 3.70 -1.74
C LEU A 163 7.81 2.84 -1.63
N PHE A 164 7.82 1.81 -0.80
CA PHE A 164 6.64 0.99 -0.56
C PHE A 164 6.56 0.51 0.88
N ILE A 165 5.36 0.13 1.31
CA ILE A 165 5.08 -0.37 2.65
C ILE A 165 4.91 -1.88 2.58
N SER A 166 5.56 -2.60 3.50
CA SER A 166 5.34 -4.04 3.69
C SER A 166 5.51 -4.43 5.16
N GLN A 167 4.89 -5.56 5.52
CA GLN A 167 4.93 -6.06 6.90
C GLN A 167 6.25 -6.77 7.20
N VAL A 168 6.86 -6.44 8.32
CA VAL A 168 8.02 -7.15 8.87
C VAL A 168 7.65 -7.86 10.17
N LYS A 169 8.22 -9.03 10.40
CA LYS A 169 7.99 -9.79 11.62
C LYS A 169 8.76 -9.17 12.78
N THR A 170 8.05 -8.64 13.77
CA THR A 170 8.64 -7.98 14.95
C THR A 170 8.58 -8.86 16.21
N VAL A 171 7.67 -9.83 16.26
CA VAL A 171 7.47 -10.70 17.42
C VAL A 171 7.70 -12.16 17.04
N LYS A 172 8.47 -12.88 17.85
CA LYS A 172 8.66 -14.34 17.68
C LYS A 172 7.34 -15.05 17.97
N SER A 173 6.87 -15.84 17.02
CA SER A 173 5.72 -16.72 17.19
C SER A 173 6.02 -17.88 18.16
N THR A 174 4.96 -18.61 18.53
CA THR A 174 5.13 -19.84 19.33
C THR A 174 5.96 -20.87 18.60
N ALA A 175 5.79 -21.03 17.28
CA ALA A 175 6.58 -21.93 16.46
C ALA A 175 8.07 -21.52 16.38
N ASP A 176 8.39 -20.21 16.40
CA ASP A 176 9.78 -19.75 16.45
C ASP A 176 10.46 -20.06 17.80
N LYS A 177 9.68 -20.08 18.90
CA LYS A 177 10.19 -20.40 20.26
C LYS A 177 10.24 -21.88 20.51
N TYR A 178 9.32 -22.64 19.93
CA TYR A 178 9.13 -24.08 20.09
C TYR A 178 8.94 -24.76 18.74
N PRO A 179 10.01 -24.97 17.96
CA PRO A 179 9.90 -25.48 16.58
C PRO A 179 9.34 -26.91 16.50
N ASP A 180 9.38 -27.68 17.60
CA ASP A 180 8.80 -29.01 17.74
C ASP A 180 7.28 -29.00 17.97
N LEU A 181 6.67 -27.80 18.15
CA LEU A 181 5.25 -27.61 18.37
C LEU A 181 4.58 -26.87 17.16
N ASP A 182 4.88 -27.32 15.97
CA ASP A 182 4.42 -26.70 14.70
C ASP A 182 2.89 -26.56 14.56
N LYS A 183 2.15 -27.40 15.27
CA LYS A 183 0.67 -27.39 15.29
C LYS A 183 0.07 -26.61 16.46
N ALA A 184 0.89 -26.02 17.32
CA ALA A 184 0.39 -25.24 18.44
C ALA A 184 -0.21 -23.92 17.98
N THR A 185 -1.43 -23.63 18.40
CA THR A 185 -2.14 -22.38 18.11
C THR A 185 -2.09 -21.36 19.25
N GLY A 186 -1.41 -21.70 20.34
CA GLY A 186 -1.22 -20.83 21.50
C GLY A 186 -0.36 -19.61 21.15
N ILE A 187 -0.73 -18.43 21.68
CA ILE A 187 0.02 -17.19 21.52
C ILE A 187 0.64 -16.84 22.86
N ILE A 188 1.95 -16.56 22.85
CA ILE A 188 2.69 -16.16 24.05
C ILE A 188 2.78 -14.64 24.08
N VAL A 189 2.13 -14.05 25.07
CA VAL A 189 2.13 -12.60 25.30
C VAL A 189 3.01 -12.31 26.50
N THR A 190 3.98 -11.40 26.33
CA THR A 190 4.91 -11.01 27.39
C THR A 190 4.87 -9.52 27.69
N ASP A 191 4.26 -8.70 26.82
CA ASP A 191 4.21 -7.25 26.97
C ASP A 191 3.00 -6.66 26.22
N LEU A 192 2.77 -5.37 26.35
CA LEU A 192 1.86 -4.54 25.55
C LEU A 192 2.64 -3.97 24.35
N MET A 193 2.04 -3.54 23.25
CA MET A 193 0.69 -3.90 22.79
C MET A 193 0.75 -5.24 22.07
N TYR A 194 0.01 -6.21 22.51
CA TYR A 194 -0.05 -7.52 21.87
C TYR A 194 -1.26 -7.65 20.94
N LYS A 195 -2.22 -6.77 21.08
CA LYS A 195 -3.39 -6.63 20.20
C LYS A 195 -3.66 -5.17 19.89
N HIS A 196 -4.04 -4.90 18.64
CA HIS A 196 -4.58 -3.63 18.24
C HIS A 196 -5.99 -3.89 17.70
N TRP A 197 -7.01 -3.44 18.43
CA TRP A 197 -8.41 -3.87 18.26
C TRP A 197 -8.53 -5.40 18.28
N ASP A 198 -8.91 -6.04 17.15
CA ASP A 198 -9.06 -7.49 17.00
C ASP A 198 -7.85 -8.17 16.35
N GLU A 199 -6.87 -7.40 15.87
CA GLU A 199 -5.64 -7.92 15.24
C GLU A 199 -4.53 -8.20 16.26
N TRP A 200 -3.83 -9.32 16.09
CA TRP A 200 -2.62 -9.62 16.84
C TRP A 200 -1.43 -8.83 16.30
N VAL A 201 -0.69 -8.17 17.19
CA VAL A 201 0.53 -7.43 16.82
C VAL A 201 1.70 -8.41 16.78
N THR A 202 1.91 -9.01 15.61
CA THR A 202 3.03 -9.95 15.34
C THR A 202 3.98 -9.42 14.28
N THR A 203 3.51 -8.44 13.50
CA THR A 203 4.25 -7.72 12.46
C THR A 203 4.07 -6.21 12.65
N ALA A 204 4.97 -5.45 12.05
CA ALA A 204 4.84 -3.99 11.91
C ALA A 204 5.02 -3.62 10.44
N PRO A 205 4.25 -2.64 9.92
CA PRO A 205 4.53 -2.08 8.60
C PRO A 205 5.83 -1.29 8.64
N HIS A 206 6.71 -1.54 7.67
CA HIS A 206 7.94 -0.79 7.45
C HIS A 206 7.97 -0.19 6.05
N PRO A 207 8.58 0.99 5.88
CA PRO A 207 8.89 1.57 4.59
C PRO A 207 10.12 0.93 3.98
N PHE A 208 9.99 0.48 2.73
CA PHE A 208 11.06 -0.07 1.90
C PHE A 208 11.36 0.86 0.74
N VAL A 209 12.61 0.91 0.33
CA VAL A 209 13.03 1.59 -0.90
C VAL A 209 13.64 0.58 -1.86
N ALA A 210 13.14 0.56 -3.09
CA ALA A 210 13.68 -0.27 -4.16
C ALA A 210 14.13 0.59 -5.34
N ASP A 211 15.11 0.10 -6.11
CA ASP A 211 15.49 0.68 -7.39
C ASP A 211 14.41 0.39 -8.44
N PHE A 212 14.18 1.34 -9.35
CA PHE A 212 13.27 1.18 -10.49
C PHE A 212 13.99 1.52 -11.80
N ASP A 213 14.07 0.55 -12.71
CA ASP A 213 14.75 0.69 -14.01
C ASP A 213 13.81 1.08 -15.16
N GLY A 214 12.55 1.46 -14.82
CA GLY A 214 11.48 1.73 -15.78
C GLY A 214 10.71 0.49 -16.23
N LYS A 215 11.10 -0.71 -15.77
CA LYS A 215 10.46 -1.99 -16.10
C LYS A 215 10.11 -2.83 -14.88
N ALA A 216 10.98 -2.84 -13.88
CA ALA A 216 10.79 -3.60 -12.65
C ALA A 216 11.45 -2.90 -11.47
N ILE A 217 10.99 -3.21 -10.26
CA ILE A 217 11.69 -2.86 -9.03
C ILE A 217 12.69 -3.94 -8.66
N SER A 218 13.77 -3.54 -8.00
CA SER A 218 14.84 -4.43 -7.53
C SER A 218 15.49 -3.90 -6.27
N ASN A 219 16.29 -4.74 -5.60
CA ASN A 219 17.08 -4.37 -4.43
C ASN A 219 16.27 -3.66 -3.33
N PRO A 220 15.16 -4.23 -2.84
CA PRO A 220 14.39 -3.60 -1.76
C PRO A 220 15.23 -3.52 -0.48
N VAL A 221 15.22 -2.35 0.16
CA VAL A 221 15.91 -2.06 1.42
C VAL A 221 14.89 -1.56 2.43
N ASP A 222 14.78 -2.23 3.56
CA ASP A 222 14.03 -1.76 4.72
C ASP A 222 14.78 -0.59 5.36
N ILE A 223 14.20 0.62 5.37
CA ILE A 223 14.85 1.80 5.94
C ILE A 223 14.72 1.89 7.46
N MET A 224 13.96 0.96 8.06
CA MET A 224 13.82 0.79 9.52
C MET A 224 14.34 -0.58 9.98
N GLU A 225 15.22 -1.23 9.20
CA GLU A 225 15.74 -2.57 9.51
C GLU A 225 16.20 -2.69 10.97
N GLY A 226 15.71 -3.71 11.67
CA GLY A 226 16.03 -3.98 13.07
C GLY A 226 15.23 -3.16 14.09
N GLU A 227 14.42 -2.20 13.68
CA GLU A 227 13.52 -1.48 14.57
C GLU A 227 12.21 -2.27 14.81
N PRO A 228 11.68 -2.30 16.03
CA PRO A 228 10.40 -2.96 16.33
C PRO A 228 9.19 -2.04 16.12
N PHE A 229 9.39 -0.85 15.56
CA PHE A 229 8.38 0.20 15.46
C PHE A 229 7.66 0.14 14.12
N GLU A 230 6.48 0.76 14.07
CA GLU A 230 5.67 0.82 12.86
C GLU A 230 5.83 2.16 12.10
N SER A 231 5.82 2.08 10.80
CA SER A 231 5.61 3.20 9.89
C SER A 231 5.02 2.68 8.56
N PRO A 232 3.82 3.13 8.13
CA PRO A 232 2.92 4.09 8.79
C PRO A 232 2.30 3.55 10.08
N MET A 233 1.72 4.46 10.86
CA MET A 233 1.13 4.12 12.15
C MET A 233 -0.24 3.45 12.00
N LYS A 234 -0.46 2.38 12.74
CA LYS A 234 -1.78 1.76 12.90
C LYS A 234 -2.72 2.67 13.75
N PRO A 235 -4.07 2.63 13.57
CA PRO A 235 -4.80 1.73 12.68
C PRO A 235 -5.03 2.28 11.28
N PHE A 236 -4.85 3.58 11.02
CA PHE A 236 -5.35 4.25 9.82
C PHE A 236 -4.26 4.82 8.92
N GLY A 237 -3.00 4.77 9.32
CA GLY A 237 -1.89 5.29 8.53
C GLY A 237 -1.64 4.45 7.28
N GLY A 238 -1.34 5.13 6.18
CA GLY A 238 -0.98 4.58 4.89
C GLY A 238 0.16 5.37 4.26
N ILE A 239 0.25 5.31 2.93
CA ILE A 239 1.34 5.96 2.18
C ILE A 239 1.39 7.49 2.37
N GLU A 240 0.30 8.13 2.80
CA GLU A 240 0.24 9.55 3.12
C GLU A 240 1.12 9.96 4.32
N GLN A 241 1.52 8.98 5.13
CA GLN A 241 2.46 9.21 6.25
C GLN A 241 3.93 9.12 5.83
N LEU A 242 4.21 8.95 4.54
CA LEU A 242 5.54 8.88 3.95
C LEU A 242 5.67 9.87 2.80
N ALA A 243 6.78 10.56 2.68
CA ALA A 243 7.01 11.54 1.61
C ALA A 243 8.45 11.52 1.10
N TRP A 244 8.61 11.49 -0.23
CA TRP A 244 9.87 11.79 -0.89
C TRP A 244 10.19 13.28 -0.83
N ASN A 245 11.46 13.61 -0.63
CA ASN A 245 11.95 14.96 -0.93
C ASN A 245 12.09 15.17 -2.44
N THR A 246 12.22 16.42 -2.87
CA THR A 246 12.26 16.80 -4.29
C THR A 246 13.49 16.29 -5.04
N THR A 247 14.57 15.95 -4.33
CA THR A 247 15.83 15.44 -4.90
C THR A 247 15.94 13.91 -4.92
N SER A 248 14.88 13.19 -4.49
CA SER A 248 14.80 11.72 -4.52
C SER A 248 15.85 10.99 -3.66
N ASP A 249 16.40 11.65 -2.65
CA ASP A 249 17.46 11.11 -1.79
C ASP A 249 17.11 11.08 -0.29
N LYS A 250 15.93 11.60 0.09
CA LYS A 250 15.43 11.55 1.47
C LYS A 250 13.96 11.14 1.52
N ILE A 251 13.60 10.48 2.61
CA ILE A 251 12.24 10.07 2.91
C ILE A 251 11.88 10.59 4.29
N ALA A 252 10.82 11.39 4.35
CA ALA A 252 10.16 11.71 5.62
C ALA A 252 9.09 10.66 5.91
N TYR A 253 8.99 10.22 7.17
CA TYR A 253 8.01 9.26 7.59
C TYR A 253 7.53 9.50 9.02
N THR A 254 6.31 9.12 9.30
CA THR A 254 5.71 9.16 10.63
C THR A 254 5.98 7.86 11.36
N SER A 255 6.40 7.92 12.62
CA SER A 255 6.51 6.74 13.47
C SER A 255 6.32 7.09 14.95
N ARG A 256 5.73 6.17 15.72
CA ARG A 256 5.68 6.22 17.18
C ARG A 256 6.69 5.24 17.76
N LYS A 257 7.91 5.71 18.03
CA LYS A 257 9.00 4.86 18.52
C LYS A 257 8.92 4.64 20.03
N LYS A 258 7.86 3.93 20.46
CA LYS A 258 7.60 3.55 21.84
C LYS A 258 7.31 2.05 21.93
N THR A 259 7.50 1.45 23.11
CA THR A 259 7.26 0.03 23.34
C THR A 259 6.48 -0.21 24.63
N GLY A 260 5.91 -1.40 24.77
CA GLY A 260 5.26 -1.82 26.00
C GLY A 260 4.14 -0.91 26.45
N LYS A 261 4.13 -0.57 27.72
CA LYS A 261 3.10 0.28 28.33
C LYS A 261 3.10 1.71 27.73
N GLU A 262 4.27 2.25 27.38
CA GLU A 262 4.33 3.61 26.79
C GLU A 262 3.64 3.65 25.45
N TYR A 263 3.79 2.64 24.62
CA TYR A 263 3.08 2.56 23.35
C TYR A 263 1.56 2.54 23.54
N ALA A 264 1.08 1.85 24.58
CA ALA A 264 -0.36 1.75 24.86
C ALA A 264 -0.98 3.05 25.43
N LEU A 265 -0.18 3.93 26.04
CA LEU A 265 -0.66 5.14 26.72
C LEU A 265 -0.43 6.42 25.91
N SER A 266 0.64 6.47 25.13
CA SER A 266 1.07 7.67 24.43
C SER A 266 0.53 7.72 23.01
N THR A 267 0.09 8.88 22.58
CA THR A 267 -0.23 9.19 21.18
C THR A 267 0.94 9.86 20.46
N ASN A 268 2.04 10.14 21.18
CA ASN A 268 3.18 10.87 20.63
C ASN A 268 3.85 10.09 19.50
N SER A 269 3.75 10.64 18.31
CA SER A 269 4.51 10.24 17.12
C SER A 269 5.32 11.40 16.60
N ASP A 270 6.43 11.10 15.96
CA ASP A 270 7.34 12.09 15.41
C ASP A 270 7.51 11.90 13.90
N ILE A 271 7.99 12.97 13.25
CA ILE A 271 8.44 12.94 11.86
C ILE A 271 9.93 12.65 11.83
N TYR A 272 10.28 11.56 11.18
CA TYR A 272 11.64 11.13 10.94
C TYR A 272 12.03 11.37 9.49
N VAL A 273 13.28 11.71 9.24
CA VAL A 273 13.85 11.85 7.89
C VAL A 273 15.01 10.89 7.74
N TYR A 274 14.86 9.93 6.83
CA TYR A 274 15.91 9.00 6.42
C TYR A 274 16.63 9.53 5.20
N ASP A 275 17.96 9.59 5.24
CA ASP A 275 18.83 10.01 4.14
C ASP A 275 19.44 8.77 3.48
N LEU A 276 19.13 8.54 2.20
CA LEU A 276 19.57 7.37 1.45
C LEU A 276 21.08 7.31 1.22
N ASN A 277 21.74 8.47 1.18
CA ASN A 277 23.18 8.53 0.92
C ASN A 277 23.98 8.17 2.17
N THR A 278 23.56 8.69 3.33
CA THR A 278 24.25 8.48 4.61
C THR A 278 23.70 7.29 5.39
N LYS A 279 22.52 6.79 5.03
CA LYS A 279 21.75 5.76 5.74
C LYS A 279 21.48 6.13 7.21
N LYS A 280 21.25 7.40 7.48
CA LYS A 280 20.97 7.92 8.81
C LYS A 280 19.56 8.48 8.88
N THR A 281 18.93 8.31 10.03
CA THR A 281 17.62 8.87 10.37
C THR A 281 17.79 10.02 11.36
N ALA A 282 17.08 11.12 11.15
CA ALA A 282 16.94 12.22 12.09
C ALA A 282 15.49 12.41 12.48
N ASN A 283 15.21 12.66 13.77
CA ASN A 283 13.92 13.12 14.24
C ASN A 283 13.86 14.64 14.08
N ILE A 284 12.89 15.16 13.33
CA ILE A 284 12.77 16.60 13.04
C ILE A 284 11.65 17.29 13.83
N SER A 285 10.83 16.55 14.56
CA SER A 285 9.75 17.08 15.40
C SER A 285 9.93 16.75 16.89
N GLU A 286 11.15 16.37 17.29
CA GLU A 286 11.47 16.02 18.67
C GLU A 286 11.02 17.10 19.66
N GLY A 287 10.32 16.68 20.72
CA GLY A 287 9.82 17.56 21.79
C GLY A 287 8.40 18.06 21.59
N ILE A 288 7.76 17.77 20.45
CA ILE A 288 6.30 17.93 20.28
C ILE A 288 5.64 16.65 20.80
N MET A 289 4.61 16.76 21.65
CA MET A 289 4.15 15.65 22.47
C MET A 289 2.88 14.95 21.96
N GLY A 290 2.23 15.43 20.93
CA GLY A 290 1.04 14.81 20.36
C GLY A 290 1.33 13.99 19.10
N TYR A 291 0.30 13.77 18.28
CA TYR A 291 0.47 13.19 16.95
C TYR A 291 1.18 14.17 16.01
N ASP A 292 2.33 13.80 15.47
CA ASP A 292 2.93 14.41 14.29
C ASP A 292 2.79 13.44 13.12
N THR A 293 2.06 13.85 12.06
CA THR A 293 1.68 12.96 10.95
C THR A 293 1.71 13.67 9.60
N ASN A 294 1.70 12.87 8.52
CA ASN A 294 1.48 13.30 7.14
C ASN A 294 2.49 14.36 6.67
N PRO A 295 3.80 14.05 6.72
CA PRO A 295 4.83 14.99 6.26
C PRO A 295 4.71 15.25 4.75
N GLN A 296 4.94 16.51 4.33
CA GLN A 296 4.95 16.90 2.93
C GLN A 296 6.06 17.90 2.67
N TYR A 297 6.90 17.64 1.66
CA TYR A 297 7.90 18.61 1.22
C TYR A 297 7.26 19.67 0.31
N SER A 298 7.73 20.91 0.41
CA SER A 298 7.35 21.94 -0.54
C SER A 298 7.91 21.64 -1.93
N PRO A 299 7.22 22.06 -3.02
CA PRO A 299 7.69 21.80 -4.39
C PRO A 299 9.07 22.36 -4.71
N ASP A 300 9.50 23.41 -4.02
CA ASP A 300 10.84 24.00 -4.16
C ASP A 300 11.91 23.32 -3.28
N GLY A 301 11.50 22.34 -2.47
CA GLY A 301 12.38 21.57 -1.59
C GLY A 301 12.92 22.33 -0.36
N LYS A 302 12.44 23.55 -0.09
CA LYS A 302 12.96 24.39 0.99
C LYS A 302 12.28 24.17 2.33
N PHE A 303 11.07 23.65 2.31
CA PHE A 303 10.26 23.45 3.52
C PHE A 303 9.75 22.02 3.59
N ILE A 304 9.47 21.58 4.81
CA ILE A 304 8.66 20.41 5.11
C ILE A 304 7.53 20.85 6.05
N ALA A 305 6.33 20.38 5.79
CA ALA A 305 5.15 20.65 6.61
C ALA A 305 4.56 19.31 7.09
N TRP A 306 3.89 19.33 8.27
CA TRP A 306 3.17 18.17 8.80
C TRP A 306 2.01 18.62 9.69
N GLN A 307 1.09 17.70 9.93
CA GLN A 307 0.02 17.88 10.90
C GLN A 307 0.54 17.56 12.30
N SER A 308 0.18 18.37 13.30
CA SER A 308 0.67 18.22 14.66
C SER A 308 -0.42 18.49 15.70
N MET A 309 -0.61 17.57 16.63
CA MET A 309 -1.38 17.78 17.85
C MET A 309 -0.43 18.15 19.00
N GLU A 310 -0.94 18.83 20.02
CA GLU A 310 -0.09 19.35 21.10
C GLU A 310 0.05 18.36 22.26
N ARG A 311 -1.03 17.63 22.58
CA ARG A 311 -1.14 16.89 23.84
C ARG A 311 -0.99 15.39 23.64
N ASP A 312 -0.08 14.79 24.39
CA ASP A 312 0.04 13.34 24.46
C ASP A 312 -1.21 12.70 25.12
N GLY A 313 -1.64 11.56 24.60
CA GLY A 313 -2.78 10.80 25.08
C GLY A 313 -4.16 11.44 24.78
N TYR A 314 -4.23 12.49 23.95
CA TYR A 314 -5.48 13.18 23.64
C TYR A 314 -5.79 13.18 22.14
N GLU A 315 -6.43 12.13 21.66
CA GLU A 315 -6.72 11.90 20.23
C GLU A 315 -7.72 12.89 19.60
N SER A 316 -8.47 13.63 20.41
CA SER A 316 -9.42 14.65 19.94
C SER A 316 -8.81 16.06 19.89
N ASP A 317 -7.49 16.17 19.97
CA ASP A 317 -6.82 17.46 19.92
C ASP A 317 -6.89 18.09 18.53
N GLN A 318 -6.69 19.40 18.48
CA GLN A 318 -6.68 20.14 17.22
C GLN A 318 -5.38 19.86 16.44
N ASN A 319 -5.52 19.44 15.20
CA ASN A 319 -4.40 19.41 14.27
C ASN A 319 -3.96 20.84 13.91
N ARG A 320 -2.70 21.14 14.19
CA ARG A 320 -2.01 22.35 13.73
C ARG A 320 -1.19 22.00 12.50
N LEU A 321 -0.93 22.99 11.66
CA LEU A 321 0.02 22.87 10.57
C LEU A 321 1.39 23.38 11.04
N MET A 322 2.36 22.48 11.10
CA MET A 322 3.76 22.82 11.37
C MET A 322 4.51 22.95 10.06
N VAL A 323 5.46 23.90 10.01
CA VAL A 323 6.33 24.11 8.85
C VAL A 323 7.75 24.34 9.33
N MET A 324 8.69 23.59 8.79
CA MET A 324 10.12 23.74 9.06
C MET A 324 10.84 24.19 7.79
N ASN A 325 11.71 25.19 7.95
CA ASN A 325 12.66 25.58 6.91
C ASN A 325 13.86 24.61 6.94
N LEU A 326 14.19 24.00 5.82
CA LEU A 326 15.28 23.02 5.70
C LEU A 326 16.66 23.65 5.44
N GLU A 327 16.71 24.97 5.19
CA GLU A 327 17.96 25.72 4.91
C GLU A 327 18.53 26.41 6.17
N THR A 328 17.77 26.50 7.26
CA THR A 328 18.15 27.21 8.52
C THR A 328 18.07 26.22 9.75
#